data_5009cbc27733fdda179091bca2d107a3
#
_entry.id   5009cbc27733fdda179091bca2d107a3
#
_cell.length_a   1.000
_cell.length_b   1.000
_cell.length_c   1.000
_cell.angle_alpha   90.00
_cell.angle_beta   90.00
_cell.angle_gamma   90.00
#
_symmetry.space_group_name_H-M   'P 1'
#
loop_
_entity.id
_entity.type
_entity.pdbx_description
1 polymer ?
#
loop_
_entity_poly.entity_id
_entity_poly.type
_entity_poly.pdbx_seq_one_letter_code
_entity_poly.pdbx_strand_id
1 'polypeptide(L)'
;MLALFLAASVEDFGGALALGLFAGLAYARRNLTVIAPAYALAVIVFSPALWTLLYVAVPVILFFALYFAYFRRRKNVNPFASACAALVGEIPHAVCTAVFGGEIVTVLVCVVVAAVFSYASATFCYAVFLRGPSTRFTPDEAVTAGIVAVAFTYAACGVSAAGFVLVFALVPFFVMLLAFGVSSSAAVAFAVLGGVGATLFFGNPYFAAFAVLAACAVIWLRPFTKWGSAAGALAVCGVFMLWAAEYGFTWQNAVCIALGLMAFVLVPAEWLTRMFGARGGRAATVSGIINRNRREMSARLSSVGRVFCDKIGRASCRERV
;
A
#
# COMPACT_ATOMS: atom_id res chain seq x y z
N MET A 1 9.80 3.35 8.14
CA MET A 1 10.27 4.67 8.58
C MET A 1 9.59 5.80 7.83
N LEU A 2 9.83 5.95 6.53
CA LEU A 2 9.21 7.02 5.71
C LEU A 2 7.70 7.12 5.92
N ALA A 3 6.98 6.01 5.93
CA ALA A 3 5.53 6.00 6.12
C ALA A 3 5.07 6.57 7.47
N LEU A 4 5.85 6.41 8.55
CA LEU A 4 5.54 7.01 9.85
C LEU A 4 5.71 8.54 9.81
N PHE A 5 6.76 9.02 9.15
CA PHE A 5 6.96 10.46 8.96
C PHE A 5 5.85 11.07 8.11
N LEU A 6 5.47 10.41 7.01
CA LEU A 6 4.36 10.85 6.18
C LEU A 6 3.03 10.85 6.93
N ALA A 7 2.74 9.81 7.71
CA ALA A 7 1.54 9.77 8.51
C ALA A 7 1.48 10.90 9.55
N ALA A 8 2.62 11.21 10.18
CA ALA A 8 2.70 12.28 11.18
C ALA A 8 2.65 13.71 10.59
N SER A 9 2.96 13.89 9.30
CA SER A 9 2.98 15.20 8.64
C SER A 9 1.60 15.76 8.28
N VAL A 10 0.53 14.99 8.44
CA VAL A 10 -0.84 15.44 8.16
C VAL A 10 -1.29 16.40 9.27
N GLU A 11 -1.71 17.61 8.94
CA GLU A 11 -1.98 18.68 9.90
C GLU A 11 -3.03 18.30 10.95
N ASP A 12 -4.20 17.81 10.52
CA ASP A 12 -5.31 17.56 11.44
C ASP A 12 -5.31 16.16 12.06
N PHE A 13 -4.82 15.16 11.32
CA PHE A 13 -4.93 13.73 11.69
C PHE A 13 -3.59 13.02 11.83
N GLY A 14 -2.48 13.76 11.76
CA GLY A 14 -1.13 13.19 11.71
C GLY A 14 -0.80 12.30 12.91
N GLY A 15 -1.15 12.73 14.11
CA GLY A 15 -0.98 11.93 15.31
C GLY A 15 -1.76 10.63 15.27
N ALA A 16 -3.04 10.67 14.90
CA ALA A 16 -3.92 9.52 14.79
C ALA A 16 -3.48 8.53 13.71
N LEU A 17 -3.07 9.02 12.54
CA LEU A 17 -2.55 8.18 11.44
C LEU A 17 -1.20 7.56 11.81
N ALA A 18 -0.29 8.32 12.41
CA ALA A 18 1.01 7.81 12.86
C ALA A 18 0.84 6.75 13.96
N LEU A 19 -0.06 6.96 14.92
CA LEU A 19 -0.40 6.00 15.95
C LEU A 19 -1.01 4.72 15.37
N GLY A 20 -1.95 4.85 14.44
CA GLY A 20 -2.56 3.71 13.76
C GLY A 20 -1.54 2.87 12.98
N LEU A 21 -0.60 3.52 12.27
CA LEU A 21 0.47 2.83 11.58
C LEU A 21 1.48 2.18 12.53
N PHE A 22 1.84 2.87 13.62
CA PHE A 22 2.69 2.32 14.67
C PHE A 22 2.08 1.06 15.29
N ALA A 23 0.79 1.11 15.64
CA ALA A 23 0.03 -0.01 16.16
C ALA A 23 0.03 -1.21 15.20
N GLY A 24 -0.19 -0.96 13.91
CA GLY A 24 -0.16 -2.00 12.87
C GLY A 24 1.22 -2.64 12.70
N LEU A 25 2.28 -1.84 12.70
CA LEU A 25 3.65 -2.35 12.63
C LEU A 25 4.05 -3.14 13.88
N ALA A 26 3.65 -2.69 15.07
CA ALA A 26 3.84 -3.40 16.33
C ALA A 26 3.12 -4.74 16.32
N TYR A 27 1.89 -4.78 15.79
CA TYR A 27 1.12 -6.01 15.60
C TYR A 27 1.85 -7.02 14.70
N ALA A 28 2.47 -6.56 13.61
CA ALA A 28 3.25 -7.40 12.69
C ALA A 28 4.58 -7.91 13.30
N ARG A 29 4.82 -7.65 14.58
CA ARG A 29 6.02 -8.07 15.34
C ARG A 29 7.34 -7.66 14.70
N ARG A 30 7.37 -6.56 13.97
CA ARG A 30 8.60 -5.97 13.50
C ARG A 30 9.35 -5.34 14.67
N ASN A 31 10.67 -5.30 14.58
CA ASN A 31 11.57 -4.79 15.63
C ASN A 31 11.04 -3.54 16.31
N LEU A 32 10.27 -3.70 17.38
CA LEU A 32 9.65 -2.61 18.12
C LEU A 32 10.67 -1.59 18.63
N THR A 33 11.87 -2.08 18.95
CA THR A 33 13.03 -1.26 19.35
C THR A 33 13.48 -0.26 18.28
N VAL A 34 13.16 -0.51 17.01
CA VAL A 34 13.49 0.39 15.89
C VAL A 34 12.27 1.21 15.48
N ILE A 35 11.07 0.63 15.56
CA ILE A 35 9.83 1.29 15.15
C ILE A 35 9.41 2.35 16.16
N ALA A 36 9.57 2.10 17.48
CA ALA A 36 9.18 3.06 18.52
C ALA A 36 10.00 4.35 18.48
N PRO A 37 11.34 4.34 18.37
CA PRO A 37 12.10 5.57 18.18
C PRO A 37 11.76 6.32 16.90
N ALA A 38 11.48 5.61 15.81
CA ALA A 38 11.08 6.24 14.56
C ALA A 38 9.70 6.89 14.62
N TYR A 39 8.76 6.27 15.33
CA TYR A 39 7.45 6.85 15.63
C TYR A 39 7.62 8.11 16.50
N ALA A 40 8.41 8.01 17.57
CA ALA A 40 8.69 9.12 18.46
C ALA A 40 9.30 10.32 17.71
N LEU A 41 10.31 10.07 16.87
CA LEU A 41 10.93 11.12 16.05
C LEU A 41 9.93 11.74 15.06
N ALA A 42 9.10 10.92 14.40
CA ALA A 42 8.09 11.42 13.47
C ALA A 42 7.10 12.37 14.18
N VAL A 43 6.60 11.98 15.35
CA VAL A 43 5.65 12.80 16.12
C VAL A 43 6.33 14.06 16.67
N ILE A 44 7.57 13.96 17.16
CA ILE A 44 8.34 15.14 17.69
C ILE A 44 8.53 16.21 16.60
N VAL A 45 8.78 15.80 15.37
CA VAL A 45 9.04 16.73 14.26
C VAL A 45 7.78 17.49 13.83
N PHE A 46 6.62 16.85 13.87
CA PHE A 46 5.38 17.40 13.28
C PHE A 46 4.34 17.84 14.31
N SER A 47 4.48 17.48 15.59
CA SER A 47 3.51 17.86 16.62
C SER A 47 4.04 18.94 17.56
N PRO A 48 3.18 19.86 18.05
CA PRO A 48 3.53 20.81 19.10
C PRO A 48 3.99 20.09 20.37
N ALA A 49 4.94 20.70 21.10
CA ALA A 49 5.66 20.07 22.22
C ALA A 49 4.76 19.40 23.29
N LEU A 50 3.63 20.02 23.64
CA LEU A 50 2.69 19.47 24.63
C LEU A 50 2.02 18.18 24.11
N TRP A 51 1.57 18.19 22.88
CA TRP A 51 0.89 17.07 22.24
C TRP A 51 1.86 15.91 21.94
N THR A 52 3.12 16.23 21.64
CA THR A 52 4.17 15.23 21.42
C THR A 52 4.30 14.27 22.61
N LEU A 53 4.23 14.78 23.84
CA LEU A 53 4.37 13.95 25.03
C LEU A 53 3.23 12.95 25.17
N LEU A 54 1.99 13.36 24.84
CA LEU A 54 0.82 12.49 24.87
C LEU A 54 0.84 11.45 23.75
N TYR A 55 1.18 11.85 22.53
CA TYR A 55 1.24 10.93 21.38
C TYR A 55 2.44 9.98 21.41
N VAL A 56 3.52 10.30 22.10
CA VAL A 56 4.72 9.45 22.16
C VAL A 56 4.76 8.62 23.44
N ALA A 57 4.71 9.24 24.59
CA ALA A 57 4.95 8.53 25.85
C ALA A 57 3.86 7.49 26.13
N VAL A 58 2.59 7.89 26.04
CA VAL A 58 1.48 7.00 26.41
C VAL A 58 1.33 5.81 25.43
N PRO A 59 1.25 6.03 24.10
CA PRO A 59 1.16 4.92 23.16
C PRO A 59 2.37 3.99 23.21
N VAL A 60 3.58 4.53 23.30
CA VAL A 60 4.80 3.72 23.33
C VAL A 60 4.82 2.82 24.57
N ILE A 61 4.52 3.36 25.75
CA ILE A 61 4.45 2.59 27.00
C ILE A 61 3.35 1.53 26.89
N LEU A 62 2.15 1.89 26.41
CA LEU A 62 1.03 0.99 26.24
C LEU A 62 1.38 -0.17 25.30
N PHE A 63 1.97 0.13 24.14
CA PHE A 63 2.35 -0.90 23.19
C PHE A 63 3.49 -1.78 23.68
N PHE A 64 4.45 -1.26 24.42
CA PHE A 64 5.46 -2.10 25.08
C PHE A 64 4.83 -3.03 26.12
N ALA A 65 3.93 -2.53 26.95
CA ALA A 65 3.22 -3.34 27.94
C ALA A 65 2.39 -4.45 27.26
N LEU A 66 1.62 -4.12 26.23
CA LEU A 66 0.85 -5.09 25.45
C LEU A 66 1.74 -6.09 24.70
N TYR A 67 2.88 -5.66 24.18
CA TYR A 67 3.85 -6.54 23.53
C TYR A 67 4.37 -7.60 24.50
N PHE A 68 4.79 -7.21 25.69
CA PHE A 68 5.29 -8.15 26.68
C PHE A 68 4.19 -9.02 27.30
N ALA A 69 3.02 -8.44 27.59
CA ALA A 69 1.94 -9.18 28.24
C ALA A 69 1.20 -10.12 27.29
N TYR A 70 0.97 -9.71 26.06
CA TYR A 70 0.03 -10.37 25.15
C TYR A 70 0.68 -10.86 23.86
N PHE A 71 1.31 -9.98 23.08
CA PHE A 71 1.81 -10.31 21.75
C PHE A 71 2.98 -11.29 21.76
N ARG A 72 3.82 -11.26 22.77
CA ARG A 72 4.95 -12.19 22.90
C ARG A 72 4.50 -13.63 23.14
N ARG A 73 3.37 -13.84 23.81
CA ARG A 73 2.88 -15.17 24.22
C ARG A 73 1.96 -15.82 23.19
N ARG A 74 1.24 -15.08 22.37
CA ARG A 74 0.26 -15.62 21.43
C ARG A 74 0.80 -15.65 19.99
N LYS A 75 0.64 -16.81 19.31
CA LYS A 75 1.03 -16.98 17.90
C LYS A 75 0.07 -16.27 16.93
N ASN A 76 -1.23 -16.27 17.25
CA ASN A 76 -2.28 -15.64 16.43
C ASN A 76 -2.94 -14.53 17.26
N VAL A 77 -2.71 -13.29 16.85
CA VAL A 77 -3.35 -12.12 17.45
C VAL A 77 -4.38 -11.60 16.45
N ASN A 78 -5.57 -11.24 16.93
CA ASN A 78 -6.59 -10.63 16.09
C ASN A 78 -6.22 -9.17 15.78
N PRO A 79 -6.29 -8.70 14.51
CA PRO A 79 -6.06 -7.29 14.15
C PRO A 79 -6.93 -6.31 14.94
N PHE A 80 -8.11 -6.75 15.38
CA PHE A 80 -8.99 -5.97 16.24
C PHE A 80 -8.33 -5.57 17.57
N ALA A 81 -7.42 -6.39 18.11
CA ALA A 81 -6.66 -6.02 19.30
C ALA A 81 -5.74 -4.83 19.08
N SER A 82 -5.21 -4.67 17.86
CA SER A 82 -4.43 -3.49 17.47
C SER A 82 -5.30 -2.22 17.42
N ALA A 83 -6.52 -2.33 16.91
CA ALA A 83 -7.47 -1.22 16.89
C ALA A 83 -7.87 -0.79 18.31
N CYS A 84 -8.17 -1.74 19.19
CA CYS A 84 -8.46 -1.45 20.60
C CYS A 84 -7.27 -0.78 21.30
N ALA A 85 -6.05 -1.23 21.03
CA ALA A 85 -4.85 -0.62 21.58
C ALA A 85 -4.62 0.82 21.08
N ALA A 86 -4.93 1.08 19.80
CA ALA A 86 -4.86 2.43 19.25
C ALA A 86 -5.93 3.35 19.85
N LEU A 87 -7.16 2.84 20.05
CA LEU A 87 -8.22 3.58 20.75
C LEU A 87 -7.76 4.01 22.15
N VAL A 88 -7.24 3.06 22.94
CA VAL A 88 -6.75 3.35 24.29
C VAL A 88 -5.57 4.34 24.24
N GLY A 89 -4.69 4.24 23.27
CA GLY A 89 -3.58 5.15 23.05
C GLY A 89 -4.01 6.57 22.69
N GLU A 90 -5.19 6.75 22.07
CA GLU A 90 -5.73 8.04 21.67
C GLU A 90 -6.51 8.74 22.80
N ILE A 91 -6.99 8.02 23.83
CA ILE A 91 -7.78 8.58 24.93
C ILE A 91 -7.10 9.79 25.61
N PRO A 92 -5.79 9.77 25.96
CA PRO A 92 -5.17 10.92 26.61
C PRO A 92 -5.21 12.19 25.77
N HIS A 93 -4.98 12.05 24.46
CA HIS A 93 -5.09 13.16 23.53
C HIS A 93 -6.53 13.67 23.43
N ALA A 94 -7.50 12.77 23.30
CA ALA A 94 -8.92 13.08 23.23
C ALA A 94 -9.40 13.85 24.47
N VAL A 95 -9.02 13.38 25.66
CA VAL A 95 -9.36 14.03 26.93
C VAL A 95 -8.74 15.41 27.03
N CYS A 96 -7.45 15.55 26.72
CA CYS A 96 -6.77 16.85 26.78
C CYS A 96 -7.37 17.85 25.78
N THR A 97 -7.65 17.43 24.54
CA THR A 97 -8.26 18.30 23.53
C THR A 97 -9.65 18.77 23.98
N ALA A 98 -10.46 17.86 24.54
CA ALA A 98 -11.77 18.22 25.08
C ALA A 98 -11.69 19.20 26.26
N VAL A 99 -10.70 19.05 27.15
CA VAL A 99 -10.51 19.93 28.32
C VAL A 99 -10.01 21.32 27.90
N PHE A 100 -9.15 21.38 26.88
CA PHE A 100 -8.60 22.68 26.40
C PHE A 100 -9.47 23.38 25.35
N GLY A 101 -10.73 22.95 25.17
CA GLY A 101 -11.70 23.65 24.33
C GLY A 101 -11.60 23.34 22.84
N GLY A 102 -10.97 22.21 22.47
CA GLY A 102 -10.95 21.72 21.09
C GLY A 102 -12.34 21.23 20.64
N GLU A 103 -12.53 21.18 19.32
CA GLU A 103 -13.79 20.70 18.74
C GLU A 103 -13.98 19.20 19.01
N ILE A 104 -15.06 18.85 19.70
CA ILE A 104 -15.41 17.45 20.03
C ILE A 104 -15.52 16.58 18.77
N VAL A 105 -16.03 17.15 17.66
CA VAL A 105 -16.15 16.45 16.38
C VAL A 105 -14.77 16.01 15.86
N THR A 106 -13.80 16.90 15.86
CA THR A 106 -12.42 16.60 15.44
C THR A 106 -11.81 15.50 16.30
N VAL A 107 -12.02 15.56 17.63
CA VAL A 107 -11.56 14.52 18.56
C VAL A 107 -12.16 13.15 18.23
N LEU A 108 -13.49 13.08 18.03
CA LEU A 108 -14.15 11.84 17.68
C LEU A 108 -13.66 11.26 16.34
N VAL A 109 -13.44 12.13 15.36
CA VAL A 109 -12.88 11.72 14.05
C VAL A 109 -11.47 11.18 14.21
N CYS A 110 -10.60 11.80 14.98
CA CYS A 110 -9.23 11.31 15.26
C CYS A 110 -9.26 9.91 15.90
N VAL A 111 -10.12 9.70 16.89
CA VAL A 111 -10.28 8.39 17.56
C VAL A 111 -10.72 7.31 16.57
N VAL A 112 -11.70 7.60 15.73
CA VAL A 112 -12.18 6.67 14.69
C VAL A 112 -11.09 6.39 13.65
N VAL A 113 -10.42 7.43 13.19
CA VAL A 113 -9.32 7.31 12.21
C VAL A 113 -8.18 6.46 12.78
N ALA A 114 -7.76 6.70 14.01
CA ALA A 114 -6.71 5.91 14.66
C ALA A 114 -7.08 4.42 14.74
N ALA A 115 -8.33 4.10 15.12
CA ALA A 115 -8.80 2.72 15.23
C ALA A 115 -8.90 2.03 13.86
N VAL A 116 -9.57 2.65 12.90
CA VAL A 116 -9.77 2.10 11.55
C VAL A 116 -8.42 1.93 10.85
N PHE A 117 -7.56 2.92 10.94
CA PHE A 117 -6.24 2.86 10.31
C PHE A 117 -5.30 1.87 11.01
N SER A 118 -5.42 1.70 12.33
CA SER A 118 -4.69 0.66 13.05
C SER A 118 -5.12 -0.75 12.62
N TYR A 119 -6.43 -0.99 12.48
CA TYR A 119 -6.94 -2.26 11.97
C TYR A 119 -6.45 -2.53 10.54
N ALA A 120 -6.58 -1.53 9.66
CA ALA A 120 -6.16 -1.63 8.26
C ALA A 120 -4.65 -1.88 8.14
N SER A 121 -3.83 -1.11 8.86
CA SER A 121 -2.38 -1.27 8.83
C SER A 121 -1.92 -2.59 9.45
N ALA A 122 -2.57 -3.09 10.52
CA ALA A 122 -2.27 -4.38 11.12
C ALA A 122 -2.53 -5.53 10.14
N THR A 123 -3.69 -5.52 9.47
CA THR A 123 -4.09 -6.53 8.49
C THR A 123 -3.17 -6.49 7.26
N PHE A 124 -2.89 -5.31 6.74
CA PHE A 124 -1.98 -5.10 5.61
C PHE A 124 -0.55 -5.54 5.95
N CYS A 125 -0.01 -5.13 7.10
CA CYS A 125 1.33 -5.51 7.54
C CYS A 125 1.44 -7.03 7.79
N TYR A 126 0.40 -7.66 8.31
CA TYR A 126 0.34 -9.11 8.45
C TYR A 126 0.42 -9.81 7.08
N ALA A 127 -0.40 -9.39 6.12
CA ALA A 127 -0.41 -9.96 4.78
C ALA A 127 0.95 -9.80 4.07
N VAL A 128 1.56 -8.61 4.14
CA VAL A 128 2.80 -8.30 3.43
C VAL A 128 4.04 -8.89 4.11
N PHE A 129 4.15 -8.76 5.44
CA PHE A 129 5.39 -9.09 6.15
C PHE A 129 5.42 -10.50 6.73
N LEU A 130 4.27 -11.06 7.11
CA LEU A 130 4.22 -12.40 7.72
C LEU A 130 3.84 -13.49 6.73
N ARG A 131 2.87 -13.25 5.84
CA ARG A 131 2.50 -14.19 4.78
C ARG A 131 3.35 -14.04 3.51
N GLY A 132 3.90 -12.86 3.29
CA GLY A 132 4.69 -12.50 2.12
C GLY A 132 3.84 -12.00 0.95
N PRO A 133 4.39 -11.08 0.14
CA PRO A 133 3.69 -10.38 -0.94
C PRO A 133 3.30 -11.28 -2.13
N SER A 134 3.73 -12.54 -2.12
CA SER A 134 3.46 -13.51 -3.21
C SER A 134 2.12 -14.25 -3.06
N THR A 135 1.42 -14.12 -1.93
CA THR A 135 0.12 -14.73 -1.71
C THR A 135 -0.99 -13.85 -2.29
N ARG A 136 -2.09 -14.47 -2.75
CA ARG A 136 -3.28 -13.70 -3.15
C ARG A 136 -3.88 -13.04 -1.91
N PHE A 137 -4.14 -11.75 -2.00
CA PHE A 137 -4.88 -11.05 -0.96
C PHE A 137 -6.31 -11.58 -0.86
N THR A 138 -6.77 -11.76 0.37
CA THR A 138 -8.21 -11.95 0.63
C THR A 138 -8.95 -10.63 0.35
N PRO A 139 -10.28 -10.64 0.15
CA PRO A 139 -11.03 -9.40 -0.03
C PRO A 139 -10.79 -8.37 1.08
N ASP A 140 -10.74 -8.81 2.33
CA ASP A 140 -10.49 -7.94 3.49
C ASP A 140 -9.08 -7.33 3.45
N GLU A 141 -8.08 -8.12 3.08
CA GLU A 141 -6.69 -7.63 2.93
C GLU A 141 -6.57 -6.64 1.76
N ALA A 142 -7.34 -6.85 0.69
CA ALA A 142 -7.36 -5.92 -0.44
C ALA A 142 -7.99 -4.57 -0.06
N VAL A 143 -9.10 -4.58 0.70
CA VAL A 143 -9.74 -3.36 1.22
C VAL A 143 -8.80 -2.62 2.17
N THR A 144 -8.17 -3.33 3.11
CA THR A 144 -7.25 -2.71 4.06
C THR A 144 -5.98 -2.17 3.38
N ALA A 145 -5.45 -2.86 2.37
CA ALA A 145 -4.38 -2.35 1.52
C ALA A 145 -4.79 -1.05 0.80
N GLY A 146 -6.05 -0.98 0.35
CA GLY A 146 -6.63 0.21 -0.25
C GLY A 146 -6.67 1.40 0.71
N ILE A 147 -7.16 1.20 1.93
CA ILE A 147 -7.20 2.24 2.98
C ILE A 147 -5.79 2.75 3.27
N VAL A 148 -4.81 1.86 3.41
CA VAL A 148 -3.42 2.23 3.64
C VAL A 148 -2.83 3.00 2.45
N ALA A 149 -3.16 2.61 1.21
CA ALA A 149 -2.70 3.32 0.01
C ALA A 149 -3.26 4.74 -0.07
N VAL A 150 -4.57 4.93 0.19
CA VAL A 150 -5.23 6.25 0.23
C VAL A 150 -4.60 7.13 1.30
N ALA A 151 -4.46 6.63 2.53
CA ALA A 151 -3.88 7.39 3.64
C ALA A 151 -2.41 7.75 3.37
N PHE A 152 -1.64 6.83 2.79
CA PHE A 152 -0.23 7.06 2.45
C PHE A 152 -0.09 8.16 1.38
N THR A 153 -0.90 8.14 0.33
CA THR A 153 -0.86 9.15 -0.73
C THR A 153 -1.41 10.49 -0.26
N TYR A 154 -2.48 10.49 0.55
CA TYR A 154 -2.97 11.71 1.19
C TYR A 154 -1.88 12.38 2.04
N ALA A 155 -1.21 11.62 2.89
CA ALA A 155 -0.10 12.12 3.71
C ALA A 155 1.09 12.61 2.86
N ALA A 156 1.40 11.95 1.76
CA ALA A 156 2.47 12.36 0.85
C ALA A 156 2.19 13.68 0.13
N CYS A 157 0.90 14.06 -0.03
CA CYS A 157 0.52 15.36 -0.58
C CYS A 157 0.86 16.52 0.37
N GLY A 158 0.79 16.32 1.68
CA GLY A 158 1.13 17.34 2.69
C GLY A 158 2.63 17.63 2.76
N VAL A 159 3.48 16.73 2.24
CA VAL A 159 4.94 16.94 2.24
C VAL A 159 5.37 17.64 0.97
N SER A 160 5.66 18.94 1.11
CA SER A 160 6.15 19.77 0.01
C SER A 160 7.40 20.56 0.44
N ALA A 161 8.33 20.75 -0.48
CA ALA A 161 9.52 21.56 -0.31
C ALA A 161 9.76 22.39 -1.56
N ALA A 162 9.81 23.72 -1.43
CA ALA A 162 10.03 24.64 -2.55
C ALA A 162 9.11 24.40 -3.77
N GLY A 163 7.84 24.02 -3.53
CA GLY A 163 6.87 23.72 -4.57
C GLY A 163 6.96 22.31 -5.16
N PHE A 164 7.93 21.50 -4.71
CA PHE A 164 8.04 20.08 -5.05
C PHE A 164 7.17 19.27 -4.10
N VAL A 165 6.13 18.62 -4.60
CA VAL A 165 5.22 17.80 -3.79
C VAL A 165 5.58 16.33 -3.93
N LEU A 166 5.83 15.69 -2.80
CA LEU A 166 6.39 14.33 -2.73
C LEU A 166 5.51 13.27 -3.41
N VAL A 167 4.19 13.42 -3.40
CA VAL A 167 3.24 12.47 -3.99
C VAL A 167 3.52 12.25 -5.49
N PHE A 168 3.93 13.30 -6.23
CA PHE A 168 4.23 13.19 -7.65
C PHE A 168 5.45 12.32 -7.96
N ALA A 169 6.37 12.17 -7.02
CA ALA A 169 7.47 11.21 -7.15
C ALA A 169 7.07 9.80 -6.69
N LEU A 170 6.34 9.70 -5.58
CA LEU A 170 6.01 8.42 -4.96
C LEU A 170 4.98 7.61 -5.76
N VAL A 171 3.94 8.26 -6.30
CA VAL A 171 2.89 7.53 -7.04
C VAL A 171 3.46 6.83 -8.27
N PRO A 172 4.18 7.49 -9.20
CA PRO A 172 4.78 6.82 -10.35
C PRO A 172 5.81 5.75 -9.93
N PHE A 173 6.61 6.02 -8.90
CA PHE A 173 7.56 5.05 -8.36
C PHE A 173 6.87 3.76 -7.92
N PHE A 174 5.82 3.84 -7.09
CA PHE A 174 5.08 2.68 -6.60
C PHE A 174 4.26 1.99 -7.70
N VAL A 175 3.71 2.73 -8.64
CA VAL A 175 3.05 2.16 -9.82
C VAL A 175 4.03 1.29 -10.61
N MET A 176 5.23 1.79 -10.89
CA MET A 176 6.29 1.01 -11.54
C MET A 176 6.71 -0.19 -10.68
N LEU A 177 6.91 0.01 -9.38
CA LEU A 177 7.30 -1.04 -8.45
C LEU A 177 6.28 -2.19 -8.42
N LEU A 178 5.00 -1.87 -8.37
CA LEU A 178 3.92 -2.86 -8.36
C LEU A 178 3.72 -3.52 -9.73
N ALA A 179 3.83 -2.75 -10.81
CA ALA A 179 3.70 -3.28 -12.17
C ALA A 179 4.80 -4.31 -12.47
N PHE A 180 6.05 -4.04 -12.09
CA PHE A 180 7.17 -4.95 -12.35
C PHE A 180 7.40 -5.99 -11.26
N GLY A 181 7.09 -5.67 -9.99
CA GLY A 181 7.33 -6.55 -8.85
C GLY A 181 6.19 -7.50 -8.51
N VAL A 182 4.94 -7.06 -8.65
CA VAL A 182 3.75 -7.81 -8.22
C VAL A 182 2.86 -8.19 -9.40
N SER A 183 2.05 -7.25 -9.88
CA SER A 183 1.14 -7.46 -11.01
C SER A 183 0.63 -6.14 -11.59
N SER A 184 0.18 -6.16 -12.84
CA SER A 184 -0.44 -4.99 -13.48
C SER A 184 -1.73 -4.57 -12.77
N SER A 185 -2.53 -5.52 -12.28
CA SER A 185 -3.76 -5.22 -11.53
C SER A 185 -3.48 -4.52 -10.20
N ALA A 186 -2.41 -4.91 -9.48
CA ALA A 186 -2.00 -4.22 -8.25
C ALA A 186 -1.53 -2.78 -8.53
N ALA A 187 -0.84 -2.56 -9.65
CA ALA A 187 -0.41 -1.23 -10.06
C ALA A 187 -1.59 -0.31 -10.38
N VAL A 188 -2.60 -0.81 -11.13
CA VAL A 188 -3.84 -0.05 -11.41
C VAL A 188 -4.60 0.23 -10.12
N ALA A 189 -4.80 -0.76 -9.26
CA ALA A 189 -5.49 -0.58 -7.99
C ALA A 189 -4.81 0.49 -7.13
N PHE A 190 -3.48 0.45 -7.02
CA PHE A 190 -2.73 1.47 -6.30
C PHE A 190 -2.84 2.85 -6.95
N ALA A 191 -2.81 2.94 -8.29
CA ALA A 191 -2.96 4.21 -8.99
C ALA A 191 -4.33 4.84 -8.78
N VAL A 192 -5.40 4.04 -8.84
CA VAL A 192 -6.77 4.51 -8.56
C VAL A 192 -6.89 5.00 -7.12
N LEU A 193 -6.49 4.17 -6.16
CA LEU A 193 -6.60 4.50 -4.75
C LEU A 193 -5.68 5.64 -4.34
N GLY A 194 -4.44 5.65 -4.86
CA GLY A 194 -3.51 6.74 -4.65
C GLY A 194 -3.99 8.05 -5.28
N GLY A 195 -4.59 7.97 -6.46
CA GLY A 195 -5.24 9.11 -7.10
C GLY A 195 -6.40 9.66 -6.27
N VAL A 196 -7.22 8.78 -5.66
CA VAL A 196 -8.28 9.18 -4.72
C VAL A 196 -7.69 9.91 -3.51
N GLY A 197 -6.61 9.41 -2.90
CA GLY A 197 -5.94 10.08 -1.79
C GLY A 197 -5.45 11.49 -2.15
N ALA A 198 -4.83 11.64 -3.32
CA ALA A 198 -4.42 12.95 -3.82
C ALA A 198 -5.61 13.87 -4.15
N THR A 199 -6.69 13.33 -4.71
CA THR A 199 -7.93 14.07 -4.98
C THR A 199 -8.56 14.62 -3.69
N LEU A 200 -8.59 13.80 -2.63
CA LEU A 200 -9.12 14.22 -1.33
C LEU A 200 -8.30 15.36 -0.72
N PHE A 201 -6.98 15.35 -0.90
CA PHE A 201 -6.11 16.40 -0.38
C PHE A 201 -6.23 17.72 -1.16
N PHE A 202 -6.16 17.65 -2.50
CA PHE A 202 -6.17 18.85 -3.35
C PHE A 202 -7.57 19.32 -3.74
N GLY A 203 -8.61 18.55 -3.46
CA GLY A 203 -9.97 18.85 -3.87
C GLY A 203 -10.22 18.77 -5.38
N ASN A 204 -9.31 18.14 -6.14
CA ASN A 204 -9.34 18.16 -7.60
C ASN A 204 -9.27 16.73 -8.19
N PRO A 205 -10.28 16.28 -8.96
CA PRO A 205 -10.35 14.91 -9.51
C PRO A 205 -9.30 14.61 -10.60
N TYR A 206 -8.66 15.63 -11.18
CA TYR A 206 -7.62 15.42 -12.19
C TYR A 206 -6.40 14.65 -11.65
N PHE A 207 -6.16 14.68 -10.34
CA PHE A 207 -5.09 13.88 -9.73
C PHE A 207 -5.34 12.38 -9.83
N ALA A 208 -6.60 11.94 -9.70
CA ALA A 208 -6.96 10.55 -9.90
C ALA A 208 -6.78 10.13 -11.37
N ALA A 209 -7.23 10.97 -12.31
CA ALA A 209 -7.05 10.72 -13.73
C ALA A 209 -5.55 10.64 -14.11
N PHE A 210 -4.73 11.54 -13.58
CA PHE A 210 -3.28 11.53 -13.77
C PHE A 210 -2.65 10.21 -13.31
N ALA A 211 -2.93 9.76 -12.10
CA ALA A 211 -2.37 8.52 -11.55
C ALA A 211 -2.75 7.28 -12.38
N VAL A 212 -4.01 7.23 -12.84
CA VAL A 212 -4.52 6.13 -13.68
C VAL A 212 -3.86 6.15 -15.06
N LEU A 213 -3.74 7.31 -15.69
CA LEU A 213 -3.08 7.45 -17.00
C LEU A 213 -1.61 7.03 -16.93
N ALA A 214 -0.90 7.43 -15.86
CA ALA A 214 0.48 6.99 -15.62
C ALA A 214 0.56 5.45 -15.50
N ALA A 215 -0.36 4.83 -14.77
CA ALA A 215 -0.39 3.37 -14.64
C ALA A 215 -0.70 2.66 -15.96
N CYS A 216 -1.64 3.16 -16.74
CA CYS A 216 -1.96 2.63 -18.07
C CYS A 216 -0.73 2.68 -18.99
N ALA A 217 -0.02 3.81 -19.02
CA ALA A 217 1.20 3.97 -19.82
C ALA A 217 2.29 2.98 -19.41
N VAL A 218 2.53 2.84 -18.10
CA VAL A 218 3.50 1.88 -17.54
C VAL A 218 3.15 0.44 -17.95
N ILE A 219 1.89 0.05 -17.82
CA ILE A 219 1.45 -1.31 -18.09
C ILE A 219 1.51 -1.63 -19.57
N TRP A 220 1.08 -0.70 -20.42
CA TRP A 220 1.09 -0.88 -21.86
C TRP A 220 2.52 -1.03 -22.41
N LEU A 221 3.46 -0.26 -21.88
CA LEU A 221 4.85 -0.28 -22.31
C LEU A 221 5.74 -1.27 -21.53
N ARG A 222 5.19 -1.95 -20.52
CA ARG A 222 5.89 -2.97 -19.73
C ARG A 222 6.60 -4.06 -20.54
N PRO A 223 6.05 -4.55 -21.69
CA PRO A 223 6.71 -5.59 -22.47
C PRO A 223 8.04 -5.17 -23.10
N PHE A 224 8.27 -3.87 -23.29
CA PHE A 224 9.49 -3.40 -23.92
C PHE A 224 10.68 -3.41 -22.96
N THR A 225 10.71 -2.49 -22.02
CA THR A 225 11.79 -2.40 -21.01
C THR A 225 11.33 -1.50 -19.85
N LYS A 226 12.08 -1.52 -18.73
CA LYS A 226 11.87 -0.54 -17.64
C LYS A 226 12.01 0.90 -18.12
N TRP A 227 13.02 1.17 -18.97
CA TRP A 227 13.29 2.47 -19.55
C TRP A 227 12.17 2.93 -20.48
N GLY A 228 11.68 2.03 -21.35
CA GLY A 228 10.56 2.31 -22.24
C GLY A 228 9.28 2.64 -21.47
N SER A 229 8.98 1.89 -20.40
CA SER A 229 7.82 2.16 -19.54
C SER A 229 7.95 3.50 -18.80
N ALA A 230 9.14 3.83 -18.30
CA ALA A 230 9.38 5.10 -17.62
C ALA A 230 9.28 6.29 -18.59
N ALA A 231 9.89 6.18 -19.78
CA ALA A 231 9.82 7.22 -20.82
C ALA A 231 8.38 7.44 -21.31
N GLY A 232 7.63 6.36 -21.52
CA GLY A 232 6.23 6.45 -21.91
C GLY A 232 5.33 7.03 -20.83
N ALA A 233 5.53 6.65 -19.59
CA ALA A 233 4.82 7.26 -18.46
C ALA A 233 5.14 8.76 -18.35
N LEU A 234 6.41 9.14 -18.49
CA LEU A 234 6.83 10.53 -18.46
C LEU A 234 6.20 11.34 -19.62
N ALA A 235 6.16 10.78 -20.81
CA ALA A 235 5.54 11.43 -21.98
C ALA A 235 4.02 11.64 -21.77
N VAL A 236 3.31 10.61 -21.31
CA VAL A 236 1.86 10.70 -21.04
C VAL A 236 1.58 11.69 -19.90
N CYS A 237 2.36 11.65 -18.84
CA CYS A 237 2.25 12.59 -17.73
C CYS A 237 2.56 14.02 -18.17
N GLY A 238 3.57 14.21 -19.02
CA GLY A 238 3.93 15.53 -19.57
C GLY A 238 2.81 16.12 -20.42
N VAL A 239 2.22 15.34 -21.33
CA VAL A 239 1.08 15.78 -22.14
C VAL A 239 -0.12 16.13 -21.25
N PHE A 240 -0.42 15.28 -20.26
CA PHE A 240 -1.51 15.55 -19.32
C PHE A 240 -1.27 16.83 -18.50
N MET A 241 -0.04 17.07 -18.06
CA MET A 241 0.32 18.28 -17.31
C MET A 241 0.20 19.56 -18.14
N LEU A 242 0.58 19.52 -19.41
CA LEU A 242 0.39 20.65 -20.31
C LEU A 242 -1.10 21.00 -20.47
N TRP A 243 -1.94 19.98 -20.57
CA TRP A 243 -3.38 20.16 -20.64
C TRP A 243 -3.99 20.61 -19.30
N ALA A 244 -3.49 20.08 -18.19
CA ALA A 244 -4.02 20.34 -16.85
C ALA A 244 -3.29 21.46 -16.09
N ALA A 245 -2.48 22.27 -16.77
CA ALA A 245 -1.71 23.35 -16.15
C ALA A 245 -2.59 24.35 -15.37
N GLU A 246 -3.79 24.65 -15.87
CA GLU A 246 -4.77 25.52 -15.21
C GLU A 246 -5.31 24.93 -13.89
N TYR A 247 -5.14 23.62 -13.67
CA TYR A 247 -5.65 22.90 -12.50
C TYR A 247 -4.61 22.65 -11.41
N GLY A 248 -3.52 23.43 -11.40
CA GLY A 248 -2.50 23.37 -10.34
C GLY A 248 -1.33 22.44 -10.62
N PHE A 249 -1.20 21.90 -11.84
CA PHE A 249 -0.01 21.15 -12.22
C PHE A 249 1.12 22.11 -12.63
N THR A 250 2.21 22.07 -11.89
CA THR A 250 3.38 22.94 -12.11
C THR A 250 4.55 22.15 -12.71
N TRP A 251 5.55 22.86 -13.25
CA TRP A 251 6.77 22.22 -13.77
C TRP A 251 7.55 21.46 -12.67
N GLN A 252 7.46 21.90 -11.40
CA GLN A 252 8.04 21.20 -10.25
C GLN A 252 7.48 19.79 -10.12
N ASN A 253 6.18 19.63 -10.36
CA ASN A 253 5.52 18.32 -10.31
C ASN A 253 6.03 17.40 -11.44
N ALA A 254 6.31 17.94 -12.62
CA ALA A 254 6.94 17.18 -13.72
C ALA A 254 8.33 16.66 -13.34
N VAL A 255 9.13 17.50 -12.68
CA VAL A 255 10.44 17.08 -12.17
C VAL A 255 10.30 15.99 -11.09
N CYS A 256 9.34 16.11 -10.18
CA CYS A 256 9.07 15.06 -9.19
C CYS A 256 8.73 13.72 -9.84
N ILE A 257 7.87 13.72 -10.87
CA ILE A 257 7.52 12.51 -11.63
C ILE A 257 8.76 11.90 -12.27
N ALA A 258 9.56 12.72 -12.95
CA ALA A 258 10.79 12.26 -13.59
C ALA A 258 11.74 11.63 -12.54
N LEU A 259 11.90 12.26 -11.38
CA LEU A 259 12.72 11.74 -10.29
C LEU A 259 12.17 10.41 -9.75
N GLY A 260 10.86 10.28 -9.56
CA GLY A 260 10.23 9.04 -9.11
C GLY A 260 10.41 7.90 -10.10
N LEU A 261 10.21 8.15 -11.38
CA LEU A 261 10.42 7.16 -12.45
C LEU A 261 11.89 6.77 -12.57
N MET A 262 12.81 7.74 -12.53
CA MET A 262 14.26 7.48 -12.55
C MET A 262 14.71 6.69 -11.34
N ALA A 263 14.24 7.03 -10.14
CA ALA A 263 14.53 6.28 -8.93
C ALA A 263 14.15 4.80 -9.07
N PHE A 264 12.99 4.50 -9.69
CA PHE A 264 12.61 3.11 -9.95
C PHE A 264 13.51 2.43 -10.98
N VAL A 265 13.84 3.10 -12.08
CA VAL A 265 14.69 2.53 -13.14
C VAL A 265 16.05 2.12 -12.59
N LEU A 266 16.59 2.90 -11.65
CA LEU A 266 17.85 2.62 -10.96
C LEU A 266 17.77 1.42 -9.99
N VAL A 267 16.56 0.96 -9.62
CA VAL A 267 16.40 -0.22 -8.76
C VAL A 267 16.90 -1.47 -9.49
N PRO A 268 17.90 -2.21 -8.97
CA PRO A 268 18.40 -3.42 -9.60
C PRO A 268 17.32 -4.50 -9.69
N ALA A 269 17.30 -5.26 -10.79
CA ALA A 269 16.34 -6.35 -10.98
C ALA A 269 16.43 -7.42 -9.88
N GLU A 270 17.63 -7.64 -9.36
CA GLU A 270 17.88 -8.57 -8.26
C GLU A 270 17.16 -8.15 -6.96
N TRP A 271 17.09 -6.86 -6.70
CA TRP A 271 16.35 -6.32 -5.55
C TRP A 271 14.85 -6.59 -5.66
N LEU A 272 14.27 -6.39 -6.84
CA LEU A 272 12.87 -6.72 -7.10
C LEU A 272 12.59 -8.21 -6.90
N THR A 273 13.48 -9.07 -7.40
CA THR A 273 13.36 -10.52 -7.21
C THR A 273 13.53 -10.95 -5.75
N ARG A 274 14.38 -10.29 -4.98
CA ARG A 274 14.54 -10.54 -3.54
C ARG A 274 13.33 -10.05 -2.73
N MET A 275 12.78 -8.88 -3.04
CA MET A 275 11.64 -8.31 -2.31
C MET A 275 10.32 -9.04 -2.60
N PHE A 276 10.07 -9.39 -3.86
CA PHE A 276 8.78 -9.97 -4.27
C PHE A 276 8.85 -11.47 -4.57
N GLY A 277 10.01 -12.09 -4.40
CA GLY A 277 10.26 -13.50 -4.67
C GLY A 277 10.35 -13.83 -6.16
N ALA A 278 10.81 -15.04 -6.49
CA ALA A 278 11.03 -15.49 -7.87
C ALA A 278 9.77 -15.50 -8.77
N ARG A 279 8.61 -15.12 -8.26
CA ARG A 279 7.32 -15.10 -8.98
C ARG A 279 7.07 -13.80 -9.75
N GLY A 280 7.58 -12.68 -9.31
CA GLY A 280 7.48 -11.41 -10.06
C GLY A 280 8.22 -11.45 -11.41
N GLY A 281 9.36 -12.15 -11.47
CA GLY A 281 10.14 -12.34 -12.69
C GLY A 281 9.60 -13.46 -13.63
N ARG A 282 8.85 -14.43 -13.10
CA ARG A 282 8.29 -15.53 -13.90
C ARG A 282 7.02 -15.20 -14.67
N ALA A 283 6.31 -14.14 -14.32
CA ALA A 283 5.16 -13.67 -15.07
C ALA A 283 5.54 -13.04 -16.43
N ALA A 284 6.81 -12.73 -16.63
CA ALA A 284 7.28 -12.04 -17.82
C ALA A 284 7.92 -12.98 -18.87
N THR A 285 8.07 -14.26 -18.61
CA THR A 285 8.62 -15.16 -19.63
C THR A 285 7.45 -15.82 -20.37
N VAL A 286 7.33 -15.51 -21.66
CA VAL A 286 6.38 -16.13 -22.59
C VAL A 286 6.37 -17.66 -22.45
N SER A 287 7.52 -18.27 -22.13
CA SER A 287 7.65 -19.70 -21.82
C SER A 287 6.85 -20.14 -20.58
N GLY A 288 6.68 -19.31 -19.57
CA GLY A 288 5.88 -19.64 -18.38
C GLY A 288 4.38 -19.69 -18.68
N ILE A 289 3.89 -18.78 -19.54
CA ILE A 289 2.49 -18.75 -20.00
C ILE A 289 2.23 -19.94 -20.92
N ILE A 290 3.15 -20.24 -21.85
CA ILE A 290 3.06 -21.37 -22.76
C ILE A 290 3.05 -22.69 -21.98
N ASN A 291 3.93 -22.86 -20.99
CA ASN A 291 3.97 -24.08 -20.17
C ASN A 291 2.73 -24.25 -19.29
N ARG A 292 2.15 -23.17 -18.79
CA ARG A 292 0.89 -23.22 -18.03
C ARG A 292 -0.28 -23.59 -18.92
N ASN A 293 -0.42 -22.94 -20.09
CA ASN A 293 -1.46 -23.28 -21.05
C ASN A 293 -1.31 -24.72 -21.57
N ARG A 294 -0.08 -25.18 -21.79
CA ARG A 294 0.19 -26.56 -22.20
C ARG A 294 -0.19 -27.56 -21.11
N ARG A 295 0.05 -27.29 -19.84
CA ARG A 295 -0.40 -28.16 -18.73
C ARG A 295 -1.91 -28.15 -18.57
N GLU A 296 -2.57 -27.00 -18.70
CA GLU A 296 -4.02 -26.91 -18.64
C GLU A 296 -4.69 -27.61 -19.84
N MET A 297 -4.14 -27.48 -21.06
CA MET A 297 -4.60 -28.23 -22.23
C MET A 297 -4.36 -29.72 -22.08
N SER A 298 -3.20 -30.18 -21.62
CA SER A 298 -2.94 -31.61 -21.43
C SER A 298 -3.85 -32.22 -20.36
N ALA A 299 -4.16 -31.47 -19.28
CA ALA A 299 -5.11 -31.92 -18.26
C ALA A 299 -6.55 -32.03 -18.82
N ARG A 300 -6.97 -31.08 -19.65
CA ARG A 300 -8.28 -31.14 -20.33
C ARG A 300 -8.34 -32.27 -21.34
N LEU A 301 -7.30 -32.47 -22.16
CA LEU A 301 -7.21 -33.56 -23.11
C LEU A 301 -7.21 -34.92 -22.41
N SER A 302 -6.51 -35.08 -21.30
CA SER A 302 -6.52 -36.32 -20.52
C SER A 302 -7.87 -36.60 -19.87
N SER A 303 -8.62 -35.57 -19.46
CA SER A 303 -9.99 -35.76 -18.93
C SER A 303 -10.98 -36.17 -20.03
N VAL A 304 -10.88 -35.55 -21.22
CA VAL A 304 -11.68 -35.92 -22.38
C VAL A 304 -11.32 -37.34 -22.83
N GLY A 305 -10.04 -37.69 -22.89
CA GLY A 305 -9.57 -39.05 -23.24
C GLY A 305 -10.13 -40.10 -22.27
N ARG A 306 -10.17 -39.86 -20.97
CA ARG A 306 -10.79 -40.78 -19.99
C ARG A 306 -12.29 -40.97 -20.23
N VAL A 307 -13.01 -39.87 -20.50
CA VAL A 307 -14.46 -39.92 -20.78
C VAL A 307 -14.72 -40.75 -22.08
N PHE A 308 -13.88 -40.60 -23.10
CA PHE A 308 -13.98 -41.40 -24.34
C PHE A 308 -13.66 -42.89 -24.10
N CYS A 309 -12.58 -43.19 -23.39
CA CYS A 309 -12.24 -44.57 -23.04
C CYS A 309 -13.33 -45.27 -22.22
N ASP A 310 -13.95 -44.52 -21.27
CA ASP A 310 -15.03 -45.03 -20.42
C ASP A 310 -16.33 -45.29 -21.21
N LYS A 311 -16.63 -44.45 -22.20
CA LYS A 311 -17.77 -44.64 -23.11
C LYS A 311 -17.54 -45.77 -24.12
N ILE A 312 -16.36 -45.87 -24.76
CA ILE A 312 -16.02 -46.90 -25.71
C ILE A 312 -15.92 -48.26 -24.99
N GLY A 313 -15.29 -48.29 -23.79
CA GLY A 313 -15.23 -49.53 -23.00
C GLY A 313 -16.60 -50.06 -22.59
N ARG A 314 -17.55 -49.20 -22.27
CA ARG A 314 -18.94 -49.57 -21.95
C ARG A 314 -19.73 -50.02 -23.23
N ALA A 315 -19.46 -49.40 -24.37
CA ALA A 315 -20.09 -49.82 -25.63
C ALA A 315 -19.61 -51.20 -26.06
N SER A 316 -18.30 -51.47 -25.96
CA SER A 316 -17.74 -52.78 -26.35
C SER A 316 -18.12 -53.92 -25.39
N CYS A 317 -18.45 -53.65 -24.15
CA CYS A 317 -19.00 -54.64 -23.22
C CYS A 317 -20.50 -54.94 -23.46
N ARG A 318 -21.24 -54.01 -24.09
CA ARG A 318 -22.66 -54.20 -24.39
C ARG A 318 -22.93 -54.99 -25.64
N GLU A 319 -21.96 -55.10 -26.56
CA GLU A 319 -22.06 -55.91 -27.78
C GLU A 319 -21.66 -57.41 -27.60
N ARG A 320 -21.24 -57.81 -26.39
CA ARG A 320 -20.84 -59.15 -26.05
C ARG A 320 -21.82 -59.90 -25.14
N VAL A 321 -23.02 -59.41 -24.98
CA VAL A 321 -24.17 -60.09 -24.34
C VAL A 321 -25.26 -60.23 -25.41
#